data_1948bb439fa15c2f6873799afd2f4b55
#
_entry.id   1948bb439fa15c2f6873799afd2f4b55
#
_cell.length_a   1.000
_cell.length_b   1.000
_cell.length_c   1.000
_cell.angle_alpha   90.00
_cell.angle_beta   90.00
_cell.angle_gamma   90.00
#
_symmetry.space_group_name_H-M   'P 1'
#
loop_
_entity.id
_entity.type
_entity.pdbx_description
1 polymer ?
#
loop_
_entity_poly.entity_id
_entity_poly.type
_entity_poly.pdbx_seq_one_letter_code
_entity_poly.pdbx_strand_id
1 'polypeptide(L)'
;MPLAPHEFWQEIYPAGTFDTRPADGFRGLYPAQLPDGRQIALPIRVLPEGGKAVASLIINQASFAVEDALVDTMVGLARPFAPEVVIGVPTLGLPLANGVARRLGHKRMVALGTSRKFWYRDELSESISSITSPAHGKRIFLDPRVLPLLEGRRVVVVDDVISSGASMIAVLRLLAHIGVQPCALIFAMAQGERWKTPFDEFDRMLGDVVFSALASPLFTSDQNDLWRAV
;
A
#
# COMPACT_ATOMS: atom_id res chain seq x y z
N MET A 1 21.04 -8.69 18.37
CA MET A 1 21.60 -7.37 18.01
C MET A 1 20.51 -6.60 17.28
N PRO A 2 20.40 -5.29 17.43
CA PRO A 2 19.48 -4.52 16.60
C PRO A 2 19.92 -4.59 15.12
N LEU A 3 18.95 -4.67 14.20
CA LEU A 3 19.22 -4.64 12.77
C LEU A 3 19.80 -3.28 12.35
N ALA A 4 20.79 -3.29 11.48
CA ALA A 4 21.27 -2.08 10.83
C ALA A 4 20.24 -1.55 9.82
N PRO A 5 20.22 -0.25 9.49
CA PRO A 5 19.20 0.32 8.60
C PRO A 5 19.02 -0.37 7.25
N HIS A 6 20.07 -0.94 6.68
CA HIS A 6 20.04 -1.63 5.39
C HIS A 6 19.65 -3.12 5.50
N GLU A 7 19.49 -3.66 6.70
CA GLU A 7 19.10 -5.05 6.94
C GLU A 7 17.57 -5.22 7.07
N PHE A 8 16.83 -4.10 7.22
CA PHE A 8 15.38 -4.16 7.19
C PHE A 8 14.88 -4.55 5.79
N TRP A 9 13.76 -5.27 5.74
CA TRP A 9 13.10 -5.77 4.52
C TRP A 9 13.95 -6.75 3.70
N GLN A 10 15.01 -7.36 4.26
CA GLN A 10 15.90 -8.24 3.50
C GLN A 10 15.54 -9.72 3.68
N GLU A 11 15.00 -10.10 4.83
CA GLU A 11 14.77 -11.49 5.20
C GLU A 11 13.29 -11.77 5.51
N ILE A 12 12.87 -12.99 5.16
CA ILE A 12 11.63 -13.58 5.64
C ILE A 12 11.97 -14.47 6.83
N TYR A 13 11.57 -14.07 8.01
CA TYR A 13 11.83 -14.81 9.25
C TYR A 13 10.76 -15.88 9.49
N PRO A 14 11.12 -17.04 10.04
CA PRO A 14 10.15 -18.05 10.48
C PRO A 14 9.14 -17.47 11.48
N ALA A 15 7.96 -18.09 11.55
CA ALA A 15 6.96 -17.74 12.55
C ALA A 15 7.54 -17.82 13.97
N GLY A 16 7.27 -16.80 14.79
CA GLY A 16 7.72 -16.75 16.18
C GLY A 16 9.19 -16.35 16.39
N THR A 17 9.91 -15.93 15.34
CA THR A 17 11.30 -15.42 15.49
C THR A 17 11.33 -14.17 16.36
N PHE A 18 10.36 -13.27 16.21
CA PHE A 18 10.21 -12.08 17.01
C PHE A 18 8.89 -12.10 17.76
N ASP A 19 8.89 -11.54 18.99
CA ASP A 19 7.66 -11.32 19.73
C ASP A 19 6.82 -10.23 19.06
N THR A 20 5.59 -10.55 18.73
CA THR A 20 4.64 -9.64 18.09
C THR A 20 3.84 -8.78 19.06
N ARG A 21 3.96 -9.06 20.37
CA ARG A 21 3.26 -8.33 21.46
C ARG A 21 4.15 -8.23 22.70
N PRO A 22 5.34 -7.61 22.57
CA PRO A 22 6.25 -7.53 23.71
C PRO A 22 5.61 -6.73 24.85
N ALA A 23 5.68 -7.28 26.05
CA ALA A 23 5.06 -6.68 27.25
C ALA A 23 5.58 -5.25 27.50
N ASP A 24 6.87 -5.03 27.25
CA ASP A 24 7.53 -3.73 27.45
C ASP A 24 7.35 -2.78 26.26
N GLY A 25 6.78 -3.23 25.15
CA GLY A 25 6.70 -2.48 23.89
C GLY A 25 7.85 -2.78 22.92
N PHE A 26 7.79 -2.17 21.74
CA PHE A 26 8.74 -2.40 20.65
C PHE A 26 9.95 -1.45 20.74
N ARG A 27 11.12 -1.94 20.35
CA ARG A 27 12.37 -1.16 20.27
C ARG A 27 12.88 -1.10 18.85
N GLY A 28 12.50 -0.06 18.08
CA GLY A 28 13.04 0.20 16.74
C GLY A 28 12.61 -0.79 15.63
N LEU A 29 12.02 -1.93 15.98
CA LEU A 29 11.59 -2.98 15.06
C LEU A 29 10.15 -3.40 15.35
N TYR A 30 9.36 -3.54 14.31
CA TYR A 30 8.04 -4.18 14.33
C TYR A 30 8.05 -5.43 13.45
N PRO A 31 7.73 -6.61 13.98
CA PRO A 31 7.67 -7.85 13.22
C PRO A 31 6.29 -8.01 12.56
N ALA A 32 6.15 -7.49 11.34
CA ALA A 32 4.91 -7.67 10.58
C ALA A 32 4.75 -9.13 10.17
N GLN A 33 3.55 -9.68 10.35
CA GLN A 33 3.25 -11.08 10.07
C GLN A 33 2.51 -11.24 8.74
N LEU A 34 2.98 -12.16 7.90
CA LEU A 34 2.24 -12.71 6.78
C LEU A 34 1.13 -13.66 7.27
N PRO A 35 0.11 -13.96 6.46
CA PRO A 35 -0.97 -14.88 6.86
C PRO A 35 -0.53 -16.29 7.29
N ASP A 36 0.63 -16.74 6.83
CA ASP A 36 1.23 -18.03 7.20
C ASP A 36 2.08 -17.97 8.49
N GLY A 37 2.14 -16.80 9.13
CA GLY A 37 2.87 -16.55 10.38
C GLY A 37 4.34 -16.17 10.19
N ARG A 38 4.91 -16.27 8.99
CA ARG A 38 6.25 -15.74 8.69
C ARG A 38 6.29 -14.24 8.94
N GLN A 39 7.46 -13.72 9.27
CA GLN A 39 7.63 -12.36 9.74
C GLN A 39 8.56 -11.56 8.84
N ILE A 40 8.26 -10.28 8.69
CA ILE A 40 9.13 -9.28 8.05
C ILE A 40 9.48 -8.22 9.07
N ALA A 41 10.76 -7.96 9.27
CA ALA A 41 11.24 -6.92 10.18
C ALA A 41 11.06 -5.54 9.53
N LEU A 42 10.20 -4.71 10.11
CA LEU A 42 9.96 -3.33 9.68
C LEU A 42 10.58 -2.35 10.69
N PRO A 43 11.30 -1.31 10.25
CA PRO A 43 11.79 -0.29 11.17
C PRO A 43 10.63 0.58 11.67
N ILE A 44 10.66 0.90 12.96
CA ILE A 44 9.76 1.90 13.53
C ILE A 44 10.36 3.29 13.27
N ARG A 45 9.59 4.17 12.63
CA ARG A 45 9.97 5.51 12.26
C ARG A 45 9.15 6.53 13.03
N VAL A 46 9.83 7.38 13.79
CA VAL A 46 9.20 8.48 14.55
C VAL A 46 8.67 9.51 13.57
N LEU A 47 7.44 9.95 13.79
CA LEU A 47 6.85 11.02 13.00
C LEU A 47 7.42 12.39 13.39
N PRO A 48 7.43 13.38 12.47
CA PRO A 48 8.08 14.69 12.72
C PRO A 48 7.56 15.42 13.95
N GLU A 49 6.29 15.25 14.30
CA GLU A 49 5.66 15.84 15.49
C GLU A 49 6.10 15.20 16.82
N GLY A 50 6.86 14.09 16.76
CA GLY A 50 7.27 13.35 17.94
C GLY A 50 6.14 12.59 18.63
N GLY A 51 6.48 11.73 19.61
CA GLY A 51 5.51 10.98 20.40
C GLY A 51 4.68 9.93 19.66
N LYS A 52 4.73 9.92 18.31
CA LYS A 52 4.07 8.94 17.44
C LYS A 52 5.07 8.35 16.46
N ALA A 53 4.82 7.10 16.08
CA ALA A 53 5.65 6.41 15.10
C ALA A 53 4.81 5.45 14.24
N VAL A 54 5.42 4.98 13.15
CA VAL A 54 4.85 4.03 12.20
C VAL A 54 5.86 2.94 11.88
N ALA A 55 5.40 1.72 11.63
CA ALA A 55 6.22 0.72 10.96
C ALA A 55 6.34 1.09 9.47
N SER A 56 7.56 1.17 8.97
CA SER A 56 7.81 1.62 7.59
C SER A 56 8.08 0.44 6.67
N LEU A 57 7.37 0.38 5.55
CA LEU A 57 7.61 -0.56 4.46
C LEU A 57 8.07 0.23 3.23
N ILE A 58 9.26 -0.08 2.70
CA ILE A 58 9.83 0.57 1.50
C ILE A 58 10.20 -0.53 0.50
N ILE A 59 9.27 -0.86 -0.37
CA ILE A 59 9.36 -2.00 -1.30
C ILE A 59 10.57 -1.95 -2.23
N ASN A 60 10.92 -0.78 -2.75
CA ASN A 60 12.06 -0.65 -3.65
C ASN A 60 13.44 -0.78 -2.97
N GLN A 61 13.47 -0.99 -1.65
CA GLN A 61 14.66 -1.33 -0.87
C GLN A 61 14.61 -2.75 -0.29
N ALA A 62 13.50 -3.43 -0.48
CA ALA A 62 13.31 -4.80 -0.03
C ALA A 62 14.09 -5.79 -0.92
N SER A 63 14.45 -6.94 -0.34
CA SER A 63 14.95 -8.06 -1.15
C SER A 63 13.85 -8.60 -2.05
N PHE A 64 14.23 -9.20 -3.17
CA PHE A 64 13.27 -9.88 -4.05
C PHE A 64 12.52 -10.99 -3.33
N ALA A 65 13.13 -11.65 -2.35
CA ALA A 65 12.44 -12.66 -1.54
C ALA A 65 11.28 -12.08 -0.73
N VAL A 66 11.47 -10.89 -0.15
CA VAL A 66 10.41 -10.17 0.58
C VAL A 66 9.35 -9.65 -0.39
N GLU A 67 9.75 -9.05 -1.51
CA GLU A 67 8.81 -8.61 -2.55
C GLU A 67 7.97 -9.78 -3.05
N ASP A 68 8.58 -10.91 -3.37
CA ASP A 68 7.91 -12.11 -3.86
C ASP A 68 6.90 -12.68 -2.85
N ALA A 69 7.25 -12.74 -1.57
CA ALA A 69 6.34 -13.22 -0.52
C ALA A 69 5.11 -12.31 -0.35
N LEU A 70 5.31 -10.99 -0.44
CA LEU A 70 4.21 -10.02 -0.43
C LEU A 70 3.34 -10.17 -1.67
N VAL A 71 3.94 -10.25 -2.84
CA VAL A 71 3.22 -10.44 -4.12
C VAL A 71 2.42 -11.74 -4.11
N ASP A 72 2.98 -12.86 -3.63
CA ASP A 72 2.25 -14.14 -3.55
C ASP A 72 1.01 -14.03 -2.65
N THR A 73 1.14 -13.35 -1.51
CA THR A 73 0.01 -13.07 -0.62
C THR A 73 -1.03 -12.20 -1.31
N MET A 74 -0.61 -11.11 -1.96
CA MET A 74 -1.49 -10.18 -2.67
C MET A 74 -2.22 -10.85 -3.85
N VAL A 75 -1.57 -11.78 -4.55
CA VAL A 75 -2.21 -12.63 -5.58
C VAL A 75 -3.31 -13.48 -4.98
N GLY A 76 -3.07 -14.08 -3.82
CA GLY A 76 -4.09 -14.84 -3.09
C GLY A 76 -5.32 -13.99 -2.76
N LEU A 77 -5.12 -12.74 -2.34
CA LEU A 77 -6.17 -11.77 -2.05
C LEU A 77 -6.92 -11.30 -3.32
N ALA A 78 -6.21 -11.12 -4.43
CA ALA A 78 -6.80 -10.64 -5.68
C ALA A 78 -7.57 -11.72 -6.45
N ARG A 79 -7.13 -12.98 -6.37
CA ARG A 79 -7.63 -14.11 -7.17
C ARG A 79 -9.15 -14.35 -7.08
N PRO A 80 -9.81 -14.23 -5.91
CA PRO A 80 -11.26 -14.40 -5.80
C PRO A 80 -12.08 -13.45 -6.67
N PHE A 81 -11.55 -12.27 -6.98
CA PHE A 81 -12.19 -11.26 -7.82
C PHE A 81 -12.01 -11.51 -9.32
N ALA A 82 -11.21 -12.51 -9.70
CA ALA A 82 -10.90 -12.84 -11.09
C ALA A 82 -10.61 -11.59 -11.94
N PRO A 83 -9.64 -10.73 -11.53
CA PRO A 83 -9.39 -9.47 -12.21
C PRO A 83 -8.91 -9.69 -13.63
N GLU A 84 -9.36 -8.82 -14.55
CA GLU A 84 -8.93 -8.79 -15.93
C GLU A 84 -7.83 -7.73 -16.15
N VAL A 85 -7.77 -6.75 -15.25
CA VAL A 85 -6.77 -5.69 -15.26
C VAL A 85 -6.26 -5.42 -13.85
N VAL A 86 -4.94 -5.26 -13.74
CA VAL A 86 -4.26 -4.78 -12.54
C VAL A 86 -3.79 -3.35 -12.81
N ILE A 87 -4.21 -2.41 -11.97
CA ILE A 87 -3.71 -1.03 -11.96
C ILE A 87 -2.68 -0.91 -10.85
N GLY A 88 -1.49 -0.39 -11.17
CA GLY A 88 -0.44 -0.09 -10.19
C GLY A 88 -0.39 1.40 -9.85
N VAL A 89 -0.36 1.71 -8.55
CA VAL A 89 -0.24 3.08 -8.05
C VAL A 89 1.25 3.45 -7.90
N PRO A 90 1.70 4.58 -8.43
CA PRO A 90 3.08 5.00 -8.28
C PRO A 90 3.33 5.61 -6.89
N THR A 91 4.54 5.43 -6.30
CA THR A 91 5.73 4.87 -6.95
C THR A 91 5.95 3.44 -6.50
N LEU A 92 5.77 3.15 -5.21
CA LEU A 92 6.15 1.87 -4.59
C LEU A 92 5.14 0.74 -4.86
N GLY A 93 3.91 1.07 -5.24
CA GLY A 93 2.93 0.07 -5.68
C GLY A 93 3.25 -0.55 -7.05
N LEU A 94 4.08 0.10 -7.89
CA LEU A 94 4.35 -0.41 -9.25
C LEU A 94 5.09 -1.75 -9.29
N PRO A 95 6.16 -2.01 -8.51
CA PRO A 95 6.80 -3.32 -8.46
C PRO A 95 5.82 -4.42 -8.06
N LEU A 96 5.04 -4.17 -7.00
CA LEU A 96 4.02 -5.10 -6.51
C LEU A 96 2.95 -5.39 -7.57
N ALA A 97 2.41 -4.35 -8.21
CA ALA A 97 1.40 -4.50 -9.27
C ALA A 97 1.95 -5.31 -10.46
N ASN A 98 3.22 -5.09 -10.82
CA ASN A 98 3.90 -5.87 -11.86
C ASN A 98 3.97 -7.36 -11.45
N GLY A 99 4.41 -7.64 -10.23
CA GLY A 99 4.48 -9.00 -9.68
C GLY A 99 3.11 -9.68 -9.65
N VAL A 100 2.08 -8.98 -9.14
CA VAL A 100 0.70 -9.49 -9.07
C VAL A 100 0.16 -9.78 -10.47
N ALA A 101 0.28 -8.84 -11.42
CA ALA A 101 -0.20 -9.03 -12.77
C ALA A 101 0.45 -10.25 -13.45
N ARG A 102 1.78 -10.41 -13.32
CA ARG A 102 2.50 -11.57 -13.87
C ARG A 102 2.00 -12.88 -13.30
N ARG A 103 1.83 -12.98 -11.97
CA ARG A 103 1.38 -14.22 -11.31
C ARG A 103 -0.09 -14.54 -11.54
N LEU A 104 -0.90 -13.54 -11.90
CA LEU A 104 -2.27 -13.73 -12.37
C LEU A 104 -2.33 -14.13 -13.87
N GLY A 105 -1.20 -14.16 -14.57
CA GLY A 105 -1.12 -14.53 -15.99
C GLY A 105 -1.44 -13.39 -16.96
N HIS A 106 -1.45 -12.14 -16.50
CA HIS A 106 -1.69 -10.99 -17.35
C HIS A 106 -0.48 -10.68 -18.23
N LYS A 107 -0.72 -10.26 -19.48
CA LYS A 107 0.35 -9.83 -20.39
C LYS A 107 0.95 -8.47 -20.03
N ARG A 108 0.24 -7.68 -19.24
CA ARG A 108 0.63 -6.32 -18.81
C ARG A 108 -0.19 -5.89 -17.60
N MET A 109 0.25 -4.86 -16.93
CA MET A 109 -0.54 -4.05 -16.01
C MET A 109 -0.81 -2.67 -16.60
N VAL A 110 -1.68 -1.89 -15.97
CA VAL A 110 -1.86 -0.46 -16.21
C VAL A 110 -1.15 0.31 -15.10
N ALA A 111 -0.16 1.13 -15.45
CA ALA A 111 0.54 1.98 -14.48
C ALA A 111 -0.08 3.37 -14.47
N LEU A 112 -0.41 3.89 -13.29
CA LEU A 112 -0.66 5.31 -13.11
C LEU A 112 0.67 6.07 -13.07
N GLY A 113 0.66 7.38 -13.28
CA GLY A 113 1.85 8.22 -13.30
C GLY A 113 1.75 9.40 -12.33
N THR A 114 2.91 9.93 -11.90
CA THR A 114 2.99 11.16 -11.09
C THR A 114 3.52 12.36 -11.88
N SER A 115 3.90 12.14 -13.15
CA SER A 115 4.43 13.17 -14.04
C SER A 115 3.56 13.30 -15.27
N ARG A 116 3.12 14.52 -15.59
CA ARG A 116 2.38 14.81 -16.78
C ARG A 116 3.25 14.60 -18.04
N LYS A 117 2.75 13.85 -19.01
CA LYS A 117 3.35 13.74 -20.34
C LYS A 117 2.64 14.68 -21.31
N PHE A 118 3.26 15.09 -22.41
CA PHE A 118 2.68 16.05 -23.36
C PHE A 118 1.39 15.56 -24.05
N TRP A 119 1.18 14.22 -24.07
CA TRP A 119 -0.05 13.60 -24.60
C TRP A 119 -1.12 13.29 -23.53
N TYR A 120 -0.85 13.61 -22.24
CA TYR A 120 -1.83 13.41 -21.18
C TYR A 120 -2.89 14.50 -21.21
N ARG A 121 -4.09 14.13 -20.80
CA ARG A 121 -5.24 15.02 -20.67
C ARG A 121 -5.45 15.38 -19.22
N ASP A 122 -5.82 16.62 -18.95
CA ASP A 122 -5.99 17.12 -17.59
C ASP A 122 -7.19 16.47 -16.87
N GLU A 123 -8.24 16.13 -17.63
CA GLU A 123 -9.41 15.39 -17.12
C GLU A 123 -9.09 13.96 -16.68
N LEU A 124 -7.96 13.40 -17.10
CA LEU A 124 -7.45 12.10 -16.67
C LEU A 124 -6.39 12.24 -15.59
N SER A 125 -6.58 13.17 -14.68
CA SER A 125 -5.70 13.38 -13.54
C SER A 125 -6.45 13.88 -12.31
N GLU A 126 -5.95 13.46 -11.13
CA GLU A 126 -6.47 13.91 -9.84
C GLU A 126 -5.37 14.42 -8.93
N SER A 127 -5.71 15.41 -8.11
CA SER A 127 -4.80 15.93 -7.08
C SER A 127 -4.81 15.01 -5.88
N ILE A 128 -3.63 14.61 -5.42
CA ILE A 128 -3.46 13.95 -4.13
C ILE A 128 -3.40 15.08 -3.10
N SER A 129 -4.56 15.49 -2.58
CA SER A 129 -4.60 16.49 -1.50
C SER A 129 -4.36 15.80 -0.17
N SER A 130 -3.27 16.15 0.49
CA SER A 130 -3.15 15.94 1.94
C SER A 130 -3.77 17.16 2.63
N ILE A 131 -4.57 16.94 3.68
CA ILE A 131 -5.17 18.00 4.52
C ILE A 131 -4.08 18.95 5.07
N THR A 132 -2.83 18.47 5.16
CA THR A 132 -1.69 19.19 5.76
C THR A 132 -0.79 19.95 4.76
N SER A 133 -0.96 19.80 3.44
CA SER A 133 -0.12 20.46 2.44
C SER A 133 -0.86 20.71 1.13
N PRO A 134 -1.77 21.73 1.07
CA PRO A 134 -2.51 22.04 -0.15
C PRO A 134 -1.64 22.61 -1.28
N ALA A 135 -0.49 23.19 -0.95
CA ALA A 135 0.28 24.03 -1.88
C ALA A 135 1.30 23.31 -2.79
N HIS A 136 1.58 22.03 -2.58
CA HIS A 136 2.48 21.24 -3.42
C HIS A 136 1.78 19.97 -3.92
N GLY A 137 0.64 20.17 -4.61
CA GLY A 137 -0.25 19.12 -5.06
C GLY A 137 0.44 18.12 -5.99
N LYS A 138 0.87 17.00 -5.45
CA LYS A 138 1.17 15.82 -6.27
C LYS A 138 -0.11 15.45 -7.01
N ARG A 139 0.02 15.19 -8.31
CA ARG A 139 -1.10 14.71 -9.13
C ARG A 139 -0.84 13.29 -9.56
N ILE A 140 -1.92 12.54 -9.70
CA ILE A 140 -1.91 11.23 -10.31
C ILE A 140 -2.53 11.33 -11.70
N PHE A 141 -1.96 10.63 -12.66
CA PHE A 141 -2.35 10.69 -14.06
C PHE A 141 -2.63 9.29 -14.60
N LEU A 142 -3.64 9.18 -15.46
CA LEU A 142 -3.90 8.02 -16.30
C LEU A 142 -3.56 8.35 -17.76
N ASP A 143 -2.77 7.50 -18.40
CA ASP A 143 -2.46 7.62 -19.81
C ASP A 143 -3.75 7.38 -20.64
N PRO A 144 -4.21 8.32 -21.50
CA PRO A 144 -5.43 8.13 -22.29
C PRO A 144 -5.38 6.91 -23.22
N ARG A 145 -4.19 6.43 -23.58
CA ARG A 145 -4.02 5.26 -24.43
C ARG A 145 -4.40 3.92 -23.78
N VAL A 146 -4.54 3.88 -22.43
CA VAL A 146 -4.93 2.66 -21.73
C VAL A 146 -6.44 2.58 -21.45
N LEU A 147 -7.22 3.62 -21.74
CA LEU A 147 -8.66 3.63 -21.55
C LEU A 147 -9.37 2.38 -22.13
N PRO A 148 -9.07 1.95 -23.39
CA PRO A 148 -9.73 0.76 -23.95
C PRO A 148 -9.41 -0.55 -23.19
N LEU A 149 -8.39 -0.55 -22.34
CA LEU A 149 -8.05 -1.73 -21.53
C LEU A 149 -8.89 -1.83 -20.25
N LEU A 150 -9.52 -0.73 -19.85
CA LEU A 150 -10.25 -0.61 -18.56
C LEU A 150 -11.76 -0.71 -18.76
N GLU A 151 -12.28 -0.35 -19.92
CA GLU A 151 -13.70 -0.28 -20.22
C GLU A 151 -14.37 -1.65 -20.07
N GLY A 152 -15.36 -1.73 -19.15
CA GLY A 152 -16.14 -2.93 -18.87
C GLY A 152 -15.35 -4.08 -18.23
N ARG A 153 -14.16 -3.81 -17.70
CA ARG A 153 -13.29 -4.84 -17.11
C ARG A 153 -13.37 -4.87 -15.58
N ARG A 154 -13.17 -6.07 -15.03
CA ARG A 154 -12.93 -6.23 -13.59
C ARG A 154 -11.51 -5.78 -13.26
N VAL A 155 -11.43 -4.67 -12.55
CA VAL A 155 -10.16 -3.99 -12.23
C VAL A 155 -9.84 -4.19 -10.76
N VAL A 156 -8.58 -4.56 -10.45
CA VAL A 156 -8.02 -4.41 -9.12
C VAL A 156 -6.96 -3.31 -9.12
N VAL A 157 -6.90 -2.56 -8.02
CA VAL A 157 -5.86 -1.55 -7.80
C VAL A 157 -4.88 -2.08 -6.77
N VAL A 158 -3.60 -1.93 -7.06
CA VAL A 158 -2.49 -2.40 -6.21
C VAL A 158 -1.62 -1.23 -5.80
N ASP A 159 -1.35 -1.12 -4.48
CA ASP A 159 -0.41 -0.15 -3.91
C ASP A 159 0.42 -0.78 -2.79
N ASP A 160 1.44 -0.07 -2.30
CA ASP A 160 2.30 -0.54 -1.21
C ASP A 160 1.63 -0.39 0.16
N VAL A 161 1.25 0.80 0.57
CA VAL A 161 0.72 1.07 1.92
C VAL A 161 -0.52 1.95 1.88
N ILE A 162 -1.56 1.53 2.61
CA ILE A 162 -2.68 2.41 2.94
C ILE A 162 -2.56 2.89 4.38
N SER A 163 -2.52 4.22 4.59
CA SER A 163 -2.41 4.84 5.92
C SER A 163 -3.53 5.85 6.18
N SER A 164 -3.53 7.00 5.50
CA SER A 164 -4.62 7.98 5.58
C SER A 164 -5.71 7.76 4.54
N GLY A 165 -5.44 6.97 3.50
CA GLY A 165 -6.35 6.77 2.38
C GLY A 165 -6.34 7.86 1.31
N ALA A 166 -5.73 9.02 1.56
CA ALA A 166 -5.82 10.19 0.67
C ALA A 166 -5.37 9.91 -0.77
N SER A 167 -4.24 9.20 -0.96
CA SER A 167 -3.75 8.83 -2.30
C SER A 167 -4.72 7.90 -3.02
N MET A 168 -5.26 6.91 -2.31
CA MET A 168 -6.18 5.95 -2.91
C MET A 168 -7.52 6.60 -3.27
N ILE A 169 -8.04 7.53 -2.45
CA ILE A 169 -9.25 8.30 -2.79
C ILE A 169 -9.03 9.11 -4.07
N ALA A 170 -7.86 9.70 -4.28
CA ALA A 170 -7.55 10.38 -5.53
C ALA A 170 -7.55 9.40 -6.72
N VAL A 171 -7.00 8.19 -6.54
CA VAL A 171 -7.07 7.12 -7.56
C VAL A 171 -8.53 6.76 -7.87
N LEU A 172 -9.36 6.57 -6.84
CA LEU A 172 -10.76 6.20 -7.00
C LEU A 172 -11.57 7.29 -7.71
N ARG A 173 -11.33 8.57 -7.40
CA ARG A 173 -11.93 9.70 -8.13
C ARG A 173 -11.53 9.70 -9.60
N LEU A 174 -10.24 9.51 -9.87
CA LEU A 174 -9.74 9.42 -11.24
C LEU A 174 -10.42 8.28 -12.03
N LEU A 175 -10.57 7.12 -11.41
CA LEU A 175 -11.23 5.96 -12.03
C LEU A 175 -12.74 6.19 -12.20
N ALA A 176 -13.39 6.86 -11.25
CA ALA A 176 -14.81 7.21 -11.35
C ALA A 176 -15.09 8.16 -12.53
N HIS A 177 -14.18 9.10 -12.86
CA HIS A 177 -14.32 10.00 -14.03
C HIS A 177 -14.42 9.22 -15.35
N ILE A 178 -13.90 8.00 -15.41
CA ILE A 178 -13.93 7.14 -16.58
C ILE A 178 -14.90 5.96 -16.44
N GLY A 179 -15.77 5.98 -15.41
CA GLY A 179 -16.76 4.94 -15.17
C GLY A 179 -16.18 3.59 -14.71
N VAL A 180 -14.96 3.57 -14.19
CA VAL A 180 -14.30 2.35 -13.67
C VAL A 180 -14.46 2.29 -12.15
N GLN A 181 -15.08 1.22 -11.66
CA GLN A 181 -15.15 0.90 -10.24
C GLN A 181 -14.28 -0.35 -9.99
N PRO A 182 -13.21 -0.24 -9.18
CA PRO A 182 -12.38 -1.38 -8.83
C PRO A 182 -13.18 -2.42 -8.03
N CYS A 183 -12.98 -3.70 -8.33
CA CYS A 183 -13.59 -4.80 -7.57
C CYS A 183 -12.78 -5.15 -6.31
N ALA A 184 -11.51 -4.75 -6.22
CA ALA A 184 -10.71 -4.83 -5.00
C ALA A 184 -9.55 -3.82 -5.02
N LEU A 185 -9.15 -3.41 -3.81
CA LEU A 185 -7.98 -2.57 -3.53
C LEU A 185 -7.02 -3.42 -2.69
N ILE A 186 -5.86 -3.73 -3.25
CA ILE A 186 -4.91 -4.68 -2.66
C ILE A 186 -3.62 -3.95 -2.28
N PHE A 187 -3.29 -4.01 -0.99
CA PHE A 187 -2.11 -3.35 -0.44
C PHE A 187 -1.10 -4.38 0.08
N ALA A 188 0.19 -4.05 0.04
CA ALA A 188 1.17 -4.84 0.78
C ALA A 188 0.98 -4.65 2.29
N MET A 189 0.63 -3.43 2.75
CA MET A 189 0.39 -3.19 4.17
C MET A 189 -0.75 -2.19 4.43
N ALA A 190 -1.64 -2.54 5.37
CA ALA A 190 -2.54 -1.57 6.01
C ALA A 190 -1.90 -1.04 7.30
N GLN A 191 -1.75 0.28 7.39
CA GLN A 191 -1.12 0.97 8.51
C GLN A 191 -2.15 1.70 9.35
N GLY A 192 -2.50 1.13 10.51
CA GLY A 192 -3.59 1.63 11.35
C GLY A 192 -4.93 1.58 10.63
N GLU A 193 -5.90 2.35 11.14
CA GLU A 193 -7.28 2.35 10.64
C GLU A 193 -7.76 3.73 10.17
N ARG A 194 -6.88 4.72 10.11
CA ARG A 194 -7.24 6.11 9.76
C ARG A 194 -7.84 6.27 8.37
N TRP A 195 -7.56 5.34 7.47
CA TRP A 195 -8.10 5.32 6.11
C TRP A 195 -9.59 4.96 6.05
N LYS A 196 -10.14 4.27 7.07
CA LYS A 196 -11.53 3.80 7.08
C LYS A 196 -12.51 4.97 6.99
N THR A 197 -12.39 5.98 7.86
CA THR A 197 -13.30 7.14 7.89
C THR A 197 -13.38 7.88 6.56
N PRO A 198 -12.26 8.31 5.92
CA PRO A 198 -12.34 8.94 4.59
C PRO A 198 -12.93 8.02 3.51
N PHE A 199 -12.76 6.70 3.62
CA PHE A 199 -13.35 5.74 2.69
C PHE A 199 -14.87 5.64 2.90
N ASP A 200 -15.34 5.57 4.13
CA ASP A 200 -16.76 5.55 4.47
C ASP A 200 -17.48 6.84 4.03
N GLU A 201 -16.80 7.98 4.09
CA GLU A 201 -17.30 9.26 3.59
C GLU A 201 -17.36 9.31 2.06
N PHE A 202 -16.41 8.66 1.39
CA PHE A 202 -16.36 8.62 -0.07
C PHE A 202 -17.36 7.62 -0.66
N ASP A 203 -17.35 6.37 -0.18
CA ASP A 203 -18.28 5.30 -0.52
C ASP A 203 -18.17 4.18 0.52
N ARG A 204 -19.25 3.92 1.26
CA ARG A 204 -19.30 2.90 2.32
C ARG A 204 -18.97 1.49 1.84
N MET A 205 -19.26 1.18 0.57
CA MET A 205 -18.97 -0.14 0.02
C MET A 205 -17.49 -0.37 -0.29
N LEU A 206 -16.68 0.68 -0.35
CA LEU A 206 -15.25 0.55 -0.64
C LEU A 206 -14.44 -0.02 0.53
N GLY A 207 -14.90 0.15 1.78
CA GLY A 207 -14.25 -0.46 2.94
C GLY A 207 -14.20 -1.99 2.85
N ASP A 208 -15.23 -2.60 2.27
CA ASP A 208 -15.37 -4.06 2.15
C ASP A 208 -14.47 -4.68 1.06
N VAL A 209 -13.90 -3.85 0.19
CA VAL A 209 -13.03 -4.32 -0.91
C VAL A 209 -11.56 -3.96 -0.71
N VAL A 210 -11.17 -3.53 0.51
CA VAL A 210 -9.78 -3.25 0.90
C VAL A 210 -9.15 -4.47 1.53
N PHE A 211 -8.04 -4.93 0.97
CA PHE A 211 -7.29 -6.09 1.44
C PHE A 211 -5.80 -5.75 1.56
N SER A 212 -5.13 -6.35 2.55
CA SER A 212 -3.69 -6.17 2.72
C SER A 212 -2.98 -7.46 3.09
N ALA A 213 -1.74 -7.63 2.61
CA ALA A 213 -0.90 -8.76 2.96
C ALA A 213 -0.38 -8.68 4.39
N LEU A 214 -0.09 -7.47 4.87
CA LEU A 214 0.36 -7.17 6.22
C LEU A 214 -0.57 -6.15 6.88
N ALA A 215 -0.57 -6.13 8.21
CA ALA A 215 -1.12 -5.05 9.01
C ALA A 215 -0.06 -4.54 9.99
N SER A 216 -0.04 -3.24 10.23
CA SER A 216 0.75 -2.63 11.29
C SER A 216 -0.10 -1.63 12.07
N PRO A 217 0.06 -1.57 13.41
CA PRO A 217 -0.57 -0.51 14.20
C PRO A 217 0.13 0.83 13.97
N LEU A 218 -0.45 1.89 14.51
CA LEU A 218 0.26 3.10 14.86
C LEU A 218 0.92 2.91 16.21
N PHE A 219 1.94 3.70 16.49
CA PHE A 219 2.66 3.62 17.75
C PHE A 219 2.69 4.95 18.48
N THR A 220 2.67 4.87 19.82
CA THR A 220 2.95 5.99 20.72
C THR A 220 4.10 5.63 21.66
N SER A 221 4.85 6.63 22.11
CA SER A 221 5.92 6.45 23.07
C SER A 221 5.59 7.13 24.39
N ASP A 222 5.98 6.50 25.50
CA ASP A 222 5.89 6.98 26.87
C ASP A 222 7.25 7.37 27.47
N GLN A 223 8.10 8.08 26.75
CA GLN A 223 9.39 8.67 27.19
C GLN A 223 10.66 7.78 27.21
N ASN A 224 10.59 6.48 26.92
CA ASN A 224 11.75 5.58 27.03
C ASN A 224 12.15 4.90 25.72
N ASP A 225 11.91 5.51 24.55
CA ASP A 225 12.12 4.88 23.22
C ASP A 225 11.44 3.51 23.07
N LEU A 226 10.44 3.25 23.90
CA LEU A 226 9.56 2.10 23.81
C LEU A 226 8.26 2.48 23.12
N TRP A 227 7.93 1.75 22.09
CA TRP A 227 6.78 2.03 21.22
C TRP A 227 5.65 1.05 21.54
N ARG A 228 4.48 1.58 21.88
CA ARG A 228 3.27 0.80 22.14
C ARG A 228 2.29 0.95 20.98
N ALA A 229 1.72 -0.17 20.57
CA ALA A 229 0.67 -0.20 19.54
C ALA A 229 -0.62 0.48 20.06
N VAL A 230 -1.25 1.30 19.20
CA VAL A 230 -2.52 2.00 19.46
C VAL A 230 -3.48 1.82 18.29
#